data_f3970bfde848e98539fa094e089df356
#
_entry.id   f3970bfde848e98539fa094e089df356
#
_cell.length_a   1.000
_cell.length_b   1.000
_cell.length_c   1.000
_cell.angle_alpha   90.00
_cell.angle_beta   90.00
_cell.angle_gamma   90.00
#
_symmetry.space_group_name_H-M   'P 1'
#
loop_
_entity.id
_entity.type
_entity.pdbx_description
1 polymer ?
#
loop_
_entity_poly.entity_id
_entity_poly.type
_entity_poly.pdbx_seq_one_letter_code
_entity_poly.pdbx_strand_id
1 'polypeptide(L)'
;CQDTGMPVFFIHHPPGMSHRAVARALEEAVARATKEEYLRPNAVDSVTSRNSGNNVGKGFPWVYFEEWDDEAVSVALMLKGGGSENVGRQYSLPDDALGAGRDLEGVRRVVLDAVRRAEGKGCPPGILGICIGADRGSGYIHSKHQLLRPLNDVNPDPVLAELEERILREA
;
A
#
# COMPACT_ATOMS: atom_id res chain seq x y z
N CYS A 1 -9.57 9.55 13.20
CA CYS A 1 -8.29 8.93 13.54
C CYS A 1 -7.21 10.00 13.69
N GLN A 2 -6.34 9.83 14.66
CA GLN A 2 -5.25 10.79 14.90
C GLN A 2 -3.94 10.40 14.19
N ASP A 3 -3.91 9.26 13.54
CA ASP A 3 -2.79 8.78 12.74
C ASP A 3 -2.85 9.43 11.35
N THR A 4 -1.86 10.25 10.99
CA THR A 4 -1.76 10.82 9.64
C THR A 4 -1.20 9.80 8.64
N GLY A 5 -0.72 8.66 9.12
CA GLY A 5 -0.14 7.61 8.30
C GLY A 5 1.35 7.79 8.00
N MET A 6 1.94 6.72 7.53
CA MET A 6 3.31 6.69 7.04
C MET A 6 3.34 7.17 5.59
N PRO A 7 4.19 8.16 5.23
CA PRO A 7 4.36 8.56 3.85
C PRO A 7 5.04 7.45 3.03
N VAL A 8 4.34 7.01 2.00
CA VAL A 8 4.83 6.07 0.98
C VAL A 8 4.71 6.73 -0.38
N PHE A 9 5.82 6.86 -1.09
CA PHE A 9 5.86 7.50 -2.40
C PHE A 9 6.01 6.46 -3.51
N PHE A 10 5.26 6.66 -4.59
CA PHE A 10 5.41 5.95 -5.85
C PHE A 10 5.78 6.98 -6.91
N ILE A 11 6.96 6.83 -7.48
CA ILE A 11 7.56 7.77 -8.42
C ILE A 11 7.74 7.09 -9.76
N HIS A 12 7.01 7.57 -10.79
CA HIS A 12 7.32 7.22 -12.16
C HIS A 12 8.16 8.35 -12.77
N HIS A 13 9.21 8.00 -13.48
CA HIS A 13 10.18 8.98 -13.95
C HIS A 13 10.88 8.55 -15.25
N PRO A 14 11.36 9.52 -16.08
CA PRO A 14 12.18 9.21 -17.23
C PRO A 14 13.57 8.64 -16.82
N PRO A 15 14.24 7.92 -17.73
CA PRO A 15 15.62 7.46 -17.51
C PRO A 15 16.58 8.58 -17.13
N GLY A 16 17.56 8.26 -16.29
CA GLY A 16 18.63 9.18 -15.90
C GLY A 16 18.33 10.08 -14.68
N MET A 17 17.17 10.00 -14.09
CA MET A 17 16.87 10.73 -12.85
C MET A 17 17.63 10.15 -11.65
N SER A 18 18.22 11.00 -10.83
CA SER A 18 18.91 10.56 -9.62
C SER A 18 17.93 10.20 -8.49
N HIS A 19 17.69 8.91 -8.27
CA HIS A 19 16.87 8.43 -7.15
C HIS A 19 17.33 9.00 -5.80
N ARG A 20 18.66 9.13 -5.60
CA ARG A 20 19.22 9.69 -4.36
C ARG A 20 18.86 11.17 -4.17
N ALA A 21 18.85 11.95 -5.25
CA ALA A 21 18.48 13.37 -5.15
C ALA A 21 16.99 13.52 -4.84
N VAL A 22 16.14 12.73 -5.48
CA VAL A 22 14.70 12.73 -5.22
C VAL A 22 14.40 12.24 -3.81
N ALA A 23 15.00 11.16 -3.35
CA ALA A 23 14.80 10.65 -1.99
C ALA A 23 15.14 11.72 -0.94
N ARG A 24 16.25 12.45 -1.09
CA ARG A 24 16.61 13.56 -0.19
C ARG A 24 15.58 14.68 -0.20
N ALA A 25 15.10 15.07 -1.38
CA ALA A 25 14.06 16.10 -1.49
C ALA A 25 12.76 15.67 -0.79
N LEU A 26 12.40 14.39 -0.89
CA LEU A 26 11.23 13.83 -0.21
C LEU A 26 11.44 13.76 1.31
N GLU A 27 12.63 13.39 1.79
CA GLU A 27 12.97 13.44 3.22
C GLU A 27 12.82 14.87 3.77
N GLU A 28 13.36 15.88 3.06
CA GLU A 28 13.23 17.28 3.44
C GLU A 28 11.77 17.76 3.43
N ALA A 29 10.98 17.34 2.42
CA ALA A 29 9.56 17.67 2.33
C ALA A 29 8.76 17.05 3.49
N VAL A 30 9.02 15.80 3.83
CA VAL A 30 8.37 15.10 4.96
C VAL A 30 8.74 15.74 6.29
N ALA A 31 10.02 16.06 6.50
CA ALA A 31 10.48 16.74 7.72
C ALA A 31 9.81 18.12 7.86
N ARG A 32 9.71 18.88 6.76
CA ARG A 32 9.04 20.19 6.74
C ARG A 32 7.54 20.04 7.01
N ALA A 33 6.85 19.11 6.34
CA ALA A 33 5.43 18.88 6.56
C ALA A 33 5.12 18.45 8.01
N THR A 34 6.04 17.69 8.64
CA THR A 34 5.91 17.34 10.05
C THR A 34 6.11 18.56 10.97
N LYS A 35 7.11 19.40 10.66
CA LYS A 35 7.37 20.65 11.41
C LYS A 35 6.21 21.65 11.30
N GLU A 36 5.56 21.69 10.14
CA GLU A 36 4.39 22.55 9.86
C GLU A 36 3.06 21.93 10.33
N GLU A 37 3.12 20.80 11.05
CA GLU A 37 1.98 20.11 11.67
C GLU A 37 0.96 19.50 10.68
N TYR A 38 1.33 19.35 9.39
CA TYR A 38 0.52 18.59 8.43
C TYR A 38 0.63 17.08 8.68
N LEU A 39 1.75 16.61 9.21
CA LEU A 39 1.98 15.23 9.58
C LEU A 39 2.29 15.10 11.06
N ARG A 40 1.76 14.08 11.71
CA ARG A 40 2.16 13.72 13.06
C ARG A 40 3.48 12.96 13.03
N PRO A 41 4.35 13.10 14.04
CA PRO A 41 5.61 12.36 14.14
C PRO A 41 5.33 10.89 14.53
N ASN A 42 5.00 10.06 13.55
CA ASN A 42 4.63 8.65 13.74
C ASN A 42 5.81 7.69 13.56
N ALA A 43 6.95 8.17 12.99
CA ALA A 43 8.08 7.30 12.71
C ALA A 43 8.86 6.97 13.98
N VAL A 44 8.80 5.71 14.37
CA VAL A 44 9.50 5.15 15.53
C VAL A 44 10.51 4.10 15.04
N ASP A 45 11.75 4.22 15.48
CA ASP A 45 12.77 3.18 15.24
C ASP A 45 12.41 1.92 16.01
N SER A 46 12.23 0.80 15.29
CA SER A 46 11.74 -0.45 15.87
C SER A 46 12.72 -1.12 16.83
N VAL A 47 14.01 -0.78 16.75
CA VAL A 47 15.06 -1.37 17.60
C VAL A 47 15.22 -0.58 18.89
N THR A 48 15.23 0.74 18.78
CA THR A 48 15.49 1.64 19.93
C THR A 48 14.23 2.20 20.55
N SER A 49 13.06 2.01 19.93
CA SER A 49 11.77 2.60 20.31
C SER A 49 11.80 4.14 20.38
N ARG A 50 12.75 4.77 19.70
CA ARG A 50 12.85 6.24 19.66
C ARG A 50 12.07 6.80 18.49
N ASN A 51 11.23 7.77 18.76
CA ASN A 51 10.56 8.56 17.73
C ASN A 51 11.54 9.52 17.07
N SER A 52 11.54 9.63 15.74
CA SER A 52 12.42 10.54 14.99
C SER A 52 12.05 12.01 15.18
N GLY A 53 10.80 12.30 15.54
CA GLY A 53 10.26 13.65 15.70
C GLY A 53 9.94 14.39 14.42
N ASN A 54 10.47 13.94 13.28
CA ASN A 54 10.31 14.58 11.98
C ASN A 54 9.88 13.63 10.85
N ASN A 55 9.51 12.40 11.18
CA ASN A 55 9.14 11.35 10.20
C ASN A 55 10.22 11.00 9.18
N VAL A 56 11.49 11.23 9.49
CA VAL A 56 12.62 10.80 8.66
C VAL A 56 13.52 9.88 9.48
N GLY A 57 13.94 8.79 8.86
CA GLY A 57 14.79 7.79 9.50
C GLY A 57 15.36 6.79 8.50
N LYS A 58 16.05 5.76 8.98
CA LYS A 58 16.63 4.74 8.11
C LYS A 58 15.54 4.02 7.32
N GLY A 59 15.54 4.22 5.97
CA GLY A 59 14.55 3.65 5.07
C GLY A 59 13.16 4.29 5.15
N PHE A 60 13.05 5.50 5.68
CA PHE A 60 11.78 6.19 5.84
C PHE A 60 11.95 7.71 5.55
N PRO A 61 11.07 8.34 4.72
CA PRO A 61 9.88 7.79 4.07
C PRO A 61 10.19 6.69 3.06
N TRP A 62 9.20 5.83 2.76
CA TRP A 62 9.38 4.76 1.80
C TRP A 62 9.14 5.27 0.39
N VAL A 63 10.06 4.98 -0.55
CA VAL A 63 9.98 5.45 -1.93
C VAL A 63 10.17 4.28 -2.90
N TYR A 64 9.20 4.09 -3.77
CA TYR A 64 9.27 3.19 -4.90
C TYR A 64 9.53 3.98 -6.17
N PHE A 65 10.52 3.57 -6.97
CA PHE A 65 10.88 4.19 -8.25
C PHE A 65 10.60 3.22 -9.37
N GLU A 66 9.98 3.73 -10.43
CA GLU A 66 9.72 3.01 -11.67
C GLU A 66 10.02 3.91 -12.85
N GLU A 67 10.87 3.44 -13.77
CA GLU A 67 11.14 4.15 -15.01
C GLU A 67 9.98 3.95 -15.99
N TRP A 68 9.68 4.98 -16.76
CA TRP A 68 8.70 4.96 -17.83
C TRP A 68 9.18 5.76 -19.05
N ASP A 69 8.44 5.64 -20.17
CA ASP A 69 8.82 6.28 -21.45
C ASP A 69 8.34 7.75 -21.57
N ASP A 70 7.61 8.27 -20.56
CA ASP A 70 7.18 9.68 -20.53
C ASP A 70 8.31 10.57 -19.99
N GLU A 71 8.42 11.80 -20.50
CA GLU A 71 9.38 12.80 -20.02
C GLU A 71 8.99 13.43 -18.66
N ALA A 72 7.73 13.27 -18.26
CA ALA A 72 7.22 13.80 -17.00
C ALA A 72 7.70 12.98 -15.79
N VAL A 73 7.62 13.58 -14.62
CA VAL A 73 7.76 12.86 -13.33
C VAL A 73 6.40 12.82 -12.66
N SER A 74 5.90 11.62 -12.39
CA SER A 74 4.68 11.43 -11.61
C SER A 74 5.02 11.09 -10.17
N VAL A 75 4.37 11.74 -9.23
CA VAL A 75 4.55 11.51 -7.78
C VAL A 75 3.19 11.19 -7.17
N ALA A 76 3.02 9.96 -6.73
CA ALA A 76 1.87 9.57 -5.93
C ALA A 76 2.29 9.41 -4.47
N LEU A 77 1.58 10.07 -3.56
CA LEU A 77 1.77 9.96 -2.11
C LEU A 77 0.61 9.21 -1.48
N MET A 78 0.94 8.14 -0.80
CA MET A 78 0.01 7.42 0.07
C MET A 78 0.38 7.67 1.53
N LEU A 79 -0.57 8.16 2.31
CA LEU A 79 -0.45 8.24 3.76
C LEU A 79 -1.09 6.98 4.37
N LYS A 80 -0.25 5.97 4.63
CA LYS A 80 -0.71 4.64 5.04
C LYS A 80 -0.73 4.51 6.56
N GLY A 81 -1.92 4.41 7.13
CA GLY A 81 -2.10 4.24 8.57
C GLY A 81 -1.61 2.88 9.08
N GLY A 82 -1.00 2.85 10.27
CA GLY A 82 -0.46 1.64 10.87
C GLY A 82 -1.53 0.57 11.14
N GLY A 83 -2.73 0.96 11.53
CA GLY A 83 -3.86 0.04 11.72
C GLY A 83 -4.23 -0.70 10.44
N SER A 84 -4.37 0.02 9.33
CA SER A 84 -4.68 -0.58 8.03
C SER A 84 -3.50 -1.37 7.43
N GLU A 85 -2.25 -1.03 7.78
CA GLU A 85 -1.08 -1.83 7.39
C GLU A 85 -1.08 -3.19 8.11
N ASN A 86 -1.39 -3.20 9.40
CA ASN A 86 -1.32 -4.40 10.23
C ASN A 86 -2.42 -5.44 9.94
N VAL A 87 -3.51 -5.06 9.28
CA VAL A 87 -4.57 -6.01 8.88
C VAL A 87 -4.31 -6.66 7.53
N GLY A 88 -3.29 -6.21 6.78
CA GLY A 88 -2.87 -6.82 5.53
C GLY A 88 -2.49 -8.29 5.70
N ARG A 89 -2.79 -9.13 4.70
CA ARG A 89 -2.53 -10.58 4.75
C ARG A 89 -1.98 -11.10 3.44
N GLN A 90 -1.19 -12.16 3.55
CA GLN A 90 -0.77 -12.98 2.42
C GLN A 90 -1.26 -14.42 2.63
N TYR A 91 -1.75 -15.02 1.56
CA TYR A 91 -2.19 -16.41 1.54
C TYR A 91 -1.40 -17.20 0.50
N SER A 92 -1.20 -18.46 0.76
CA SER A 92 -0.76 -19.42 -0.25
C SER A 92 -1.97 -20.23 -0.73
N LEU A 93 -2.08 -20.43 -2.03
CA LEU A 93 -3.12 -21.31 -2.59
C LEU A 93 -2.47 -22.59 -3.14
N PRO A 94 -3.10 -23.74 -2.91
CA PRO A 94 -4.38 -23.94 -2.23
C PRO A 94 -4.28 -23.76 -0.71
N ASP A 95 -5.43 -23.48 -0.06
CA ASP A 95 -5.59 -23.44 1.39
C ASP A 95 -6.76 -24.36 1.77
N ASP A 96 -6.45 -25.54 2.28
CA ASP A 96 -7.45 -26.57 2.60
C ASP A 96 -8.35 -26.16 3.76
N ALA A 97 -7.83 -25.37 4.71
CA ALA A 97 -8.61 -24.91 5.86
C ALA A 97 -9.74 -23.95 5.46
N LEU A 98 -9.54 -23.20 4.37
CA LEU A 98 -10.53 -22.31 3.79
C LEU A 98 -11.28 -22.94 2.61
N GLY A 99 -10.92 -24.17 2.22
CA GLY A 99 -11.44 -24.83 1.03
C GLY A 99 -11.12 -24.03 -0.25
N ALA A 100 -10.01 -23.30 -0.25
CA ALA A 100 -9.61 -22.42 -1.33
C ALA A 100 -8.67 -23.13 -2.29
N GLY A 101 -9.11 -23.34 -3.53
CA GLY A 101 -8.33 -23.90 -4.61
C GLY A 101 -7.31 -22.92 -5.18
N ARG A 102 -6.50 -23.40 -6.14
CA ARG A 102 -5.57 -22.53 -6.89
C ARG A 102 -6.27 -21.95 -8.12
N ASP A 103 -7.32 -21.19 -7.88
CA ASP A 103 -8.19 -20.58 -8.87
C ASP A 103 -8.78 -19.26 -8.33
N LEU A 104 -9.58 -18.55 -9.13
CA LEU A 104 -10.19 -17.28 -8.73
C LEU A 104 -11.24 -17.44 -7.62
N GLU A 105 -11.90 -18.59 -7.52
CA GLU A 105 -12.78 -18.88 -6.41
C GLU A 105 -11.99 -19.00 -5.09
N GLY A 106 -10.81 -19.64 -5.14
CA GLY A 106 -9.88 -19.68 -4.00
C GLY A 106 -9.39 -18.28 -3.62
N VAL A 107 -9.05 -17.44 -4.59
CA VAL A 107 -8.69 -16.02 -4.34
C VAL A 107 -9.83 -15.31 -3.63
N ARG A 108 -11.07 -15.42 -4.11
CA ARG A 108 -12.25 -14.82 -3.45
C ARG A 108 -12.38 -15.26 -2.00
N ARG A 109 -12.24 -16.55 -1.72
CA ARG A 109 -12.36 -17.11 -0.35
C ARG A 109 -11.31 -16.53 0.59
N VAL A 110 -10.06 -16.45 0.18
CA VAL A 110 -9.00 -15.91 1.04
C VAL A 110 -9.14 -14.40 1.24
N VAL A 111 -9.64 -13.67 0.24
CA VAL A 111 -9.92 -12.23 0.37
C VAL A 111 -11.03 -11.99 1.39
N LEU A 112 -12.13 -12.72 1.31
CA LEU A 112 -13.23 -12.63 2.30
C LEU A 112 -12.77 -13.04 3.71
N ASP A 113 -11.89 -14.05 3.83
CA ASP A 113 -11.28 -14.39 5.12
C ASP A 113 -10.41 -13.25 5.65
N ALA A 114 -9.65 -12.56 4.77
CA ALA A 114 -8.86 -11.41 5.17
C ALA A 114 -9.73 -10.26 5.71
N VAL A 115 -10.83 -9.95 5.01
CA VAL A 115 -11.82 -8.94 5.46
C VAL A 115 -12.41 -9.32 6.81
N ARG A 116 -12.89 -10.56 6.95
CA ARG A 116 -13.45 -11.05 8.21
C ARG A 116 -12.46 -10.95 9.37
N ARG A 117 -11.18 -11.29 9.15
CA ARG A 117 -10.14 -11.23 10.17
C ARG A 117 -9.65 -9.81 10.48
N ALA A 118 -9.91 -8.87 9.60
CA ALA A 118 -9.62 -7.46 9.87
C ALA A 118 -10.51 -6.90 10.99
N GLU A 119 -11.76 -7.36 11.12
CA GLU A 119 -12.65 -7.11 12.29
C GLU A 119 -12.75 -5.64 12.71
N GLY A 120 -12.74 -4.70 11.89
CA GLY A 120 -12.73 -3.29 12.31
C GLY A 120 -11.42 -2.81 12.96
N LYS A 121 -10.33 -3.59 12.89
CA LYS A 121 -8.99 -3.17 13.36
C LYS A 121 -8.36 -2.14 12.43
N GLY A 122 -8.85 -2.04 11.19
CA GLY A 122 -8.50 -0.97 10.24
C GLY A 122 -9.43 0.23 10.37
N CYS A 123 -9.01 1.39 9.86
CA CYS A 123 -9.87 2.57 9.80
C CYS A 123 -10.89 2.43 8.64
N PRO A 124 -12.19 2.71 8.87
CA PRO A 124 -13.19 2.73 7.80
C PRO A 124 -13.09 4.03 6.95
N PRO A 125 -13.54 4.02 5.68
CA PRO A 125 -13.98 2.86 4.94
C PRO A 125 -12.82 1.92 4.59
N GLY A 126 -13.08 0.59 4.56
CA GLY A 126 -12.10 -0.39 4.13
C GLY A 126 -11.90 -0.35 2.62
N ILE A 127 -10.66 -0.26 2.17
CA ILE A 127 -10.28 -0.35 0.75
C ILE A 127 -9.33 -1.53 0.60
N LEU A 128 -9.61 -2.41 -0.37
CA LEU A 128 -8.83 -3.61 -0.62
C LEU A 128 -7.92 -3.41 -1.84
N GLY A 129 -6.62 -3.54 -1.65
CA GLY A 129 -5.67 -3.71 -2.74
C GLY A 129 -5.24 -5.18 -2.81
N ILE A 130 -5.45 -5.82 -3.94
CA ILE A 130 -5.22 -7.25 -4.12
C ILE A 130 -4.19 -7.47 -5.22
N CYS A 131 -3.21 -8.34 -4.96
CA CYS A 131 -2.30 -8.86 -5.96
C CYS A 131 -2.40 -10.39 -6.00
N ILE A 132 -2.53 -10.95 -7.17
CA ILE A 132 -2.59 -12.39 -7.42
C ILE A 132 -1.30 -12.83 -8.09
N GLY A 133 -0.54 -13.71 -7.43
CA GLY A 133 0.76 -14.17 -7.92
C GLY A 133 1.92 -13.31 -7.43
N ALA A 134 2.99 -13.21 -8.23
CA ALA A 134 4.27 -12.60 -7.90
C ALA A 134 5.01 -13.30 -6.73
N ASP A 135 6.21 -12.84 -6.39
CA ASP A 135 6.85 -13.22 -5.14
C ASP A 135 6.23 -12.45 -3.96
N ARG A 136 6.48 -12.90 -2.73
CA ARG A 136 5.82 -12.34 -1.55
C ARG A 136 6.11 -10.85 -1.32
N GLY A 137 7.31 -10.40 -1.63
CA GLY A 137 7.71 -9.01 -1.45
C GLY A 137 7.07 -8.09 -2.49
N SER A 138 7.22 -8.41 -3.77
CA SER A 138 6.62 -7.66 -4.87
C SER A 138 5.09 -7.72 -4.85
N GLY A 139 4.51 -8.86 -4.44
CA GLY A 139 3.07 -8.99 -4.24
C GLY A 139 2.49 -7.94 -3.27
N TYR A 140 3.18 -7.66 -2.17
CA TYR A 140 2.75 -6.60 -1.25
C TYR A 140 2.87 -5.20 -1.86
N ILE A 141 3.94 -4.94 -2.63
CA ILE A 141 4.11 -3.66 -3.32
C ILE A 141 2.98 -3.45 -4.34
N HIS A 142 2.71 -4.46 -5.17
CA HIS A 142 1.64 -4.38 -6.17
C HIS A 142 0.26 -4.26 -5.54
N SER A 143 -0.01 -4.94 -4.42
CA SER A 143 -1.28 -4.78 -3.71
C SER A 143 -1.46 -3.36 -3.14
N LYS A 144 -0.40 -2.73 -2.63
CA LYS A 144 -0.44 -1.31 -2.23
C LYS A 144 -0.68 -0.38 -3.41
N HIS A 145 -0.04 -0.65 -4.54
CA HIS A 145 -0.22 0.16 -5.75
C HIS A 145 -1.69 0.17 -6.21
N GLN A 146 -2.43 -0.93 -6.02
CA GLN A 146 -3.87 -0.97 -6.32
C GLN A 146 -4.69 0.04 -5.50
N LEU A 147 -4.24 0.43 -4.32
CA LEU A 147 -4.91 1.44 -3.49
C LEU A 147 -4.82 2.87 -4.08
N LEU A 148 -4.01 3.08 -5.11
CA LEU A 148 -3.90 4.37 -5.83
C LEU A 148 -4.88 4.47 -7.01
N ARG A 149 -5.59 3.41 -7.36
CA ARG A 149 -6.62 3.42 -8.40
C ARG A 149 -7.78 4.34 -7.99
N PRO A 150 -8.43 5.04 -8.92
CA PRO A 150 -9.67 5.75 -8.64
C PRO A 150 -10.73 4.80 -8.08
N LEU A 151 -11.48 5.23 -7.06
CA LEU A 151 -12.50 4.39 -6.40
C LEU A 151 -13.65 3.95 -7.31
N ASN A 152 -13.84 4.62 -8.43
CA ASN A 152 -14.90 4.37 -9.39
C ASN A 152 -14.38 3.81 -10.72
N ASP A 153 -13.13 3.37 -10.77
CA ASP A 153 -12.63 2.72 -11.97
C ASP A 153 -13.18 1.29 -12.12
N VAL A 154 -13.03 0.73 -13.28
CA VAL A 154 -13.36 -0.66 -13.58
C VAL A 154 -12.10 -1.34 -14.08
N ASN A 155 -11.81 -2.54 -13.58
CA ASN A 155 -10.67 -3.30 -14.03
C ASN A 155 -10.75 -3.55 -15.55
N PRO A 156 -9.68 -3.26 -16.31
CA PRO A 156 -9.69 -3.50 -17.76
C PRO A 156 -9.80 -4.97 -18.16
N ASP A 157 -9.41 -5.89 -17.28
CA ASP A 157 -9.65 -7.33 -17.46
C ASP A 157 -11.07 -7.67 -16.97
N PRO A 158 -11.97 -8.14 -17.86
CA PRO A 158 -13.37 -8.40 -17.50
C PRO A 158 -13.53 -9.49 -16.45
N VAL A 159 -12.62 -10.46 -16.40
CA VAL A 159 -12.66 -11.55 -15.42
C VAL A 159 -12.31 -11.03 -14.02
N LEU A 160 -11.32 -10.14 -13.96
CA LEU A 160 -10.96 -9.48 -12.70
C LEU A 160 -12.02 -8.45 -12.28
N ALA A 161 -12.64 -7.74 -13.22
CA ALA A 161 -13.74 -6.82 -12.92
C ALA A 161 -14.93 -7.55 -12.28
N GLU A 162 -15.32 -8.72 -12.82
CA GLU A 162 -16.37 -9.56 -12.22
C GLU A 162 -15.99 -10.04 -10.80
N LEU A 163 -14.73 -10.44 -10.62
CA LEU A 163 -14.22 -10.85 -9.30
C LEU A 163 -14.25 -9.70 -8.30
N GLU A 164 -13.80 -8.50 -8.69
CA GLU A 164 -13.81 -7.29 -7.86
C GLU A 164 -15.25 -6.94 -7.43
N GLU A 165 -16.18 -6.91 -8.40
CA GLU A 165 -17.60 -6.63 -8.12
C GLU A 165 -18.22 -7.68 -7.18
N ARG A 166 -17.91 -8.95 -7.39
CA ARG A 166 -18.39 -10.02 -6.55
C ARG A 166 -17.86 -9.92 -5.13
N ILE A 167 -16.57 -9.67 -4.95
CA ILE A 167 -15.97 -9.47 -3.63
C ILE A 167 -16.59 -8.26 -2.93
N LEU A 168 -16.78 -7.15 -3.65
CA LEU A 168 -17.38 -5.93 -3.08
C LEU A 168 -18.81 -6.17 -2.54
N ARG A 169 -19.59 -7.04 -3.20
CA ARG A 169 -20.95 -7.38 -2.74
C ARG A 169 -20.96 -8.31 -1.53
N GLU A 170 -19.92 -9.13 -1.36
CA GLU A 170 -19.87 -10.19 -0.34
C GLU A 170 -19.07 -9.77 0.92
N ALA A 171 -18.25 -8.71 0.83
CA ALA A 171 -17.45 -8.17 1.93
C ALA A 171 -18.23 -7.17 2.78
#